data_663f8c0a9a1337d43ee4ae756e8825d1
#
_entry.id   663f8c0a9a1337d43ee4ae756e8825d1
#
_cell.length_a   1.000
_cell.length_b   1.000
_cell.length_c   1.000
_cell.angle_alpha   90.00
_cell.angle_beta   90.00
_cell.angle_gamma   90.00
#
_symmetry.space_group_name_H-M   'P 1'
#
loop_
_entity.id
_entity.type
_entity.pdbx_description
1 polymer ?
#
loop_
_entity_poly.entity_id
_entity_poly.type
_entity_poly.pdbx_seq_one_letter_code
_entity_poly.pdbx_strand_id
1 'polypeptide(L)'
;MSTTKGKNILIVDDDEDLTDLYEAFLKFDGYKVDAFTDPLDALSSFRKDVYDLVLLDLKMPQMNGVELSQKLQNIDPNLLFRFITAANKEYIENLKTNNPDLEKNIIYKPLWLNEIRTTIHSLLYNNDQ
;
A
#
# COMPACT_ATOMS: atom_id res chain seq x y z
N MET A 1 -19.27 11.20 -14.19
CA MET A 1 -18.88 10.86 -12.81
C MET A 1 -17.52 10.15 -12.82
N SER A 2 -16.64 10.52 -11.93
CA SER A 2 -15.34 9.88 -11.85
C SER A 2 -15.47 8.46 -11.26
N THR A 3 -14.82 7.48 -11.90
CA THR A 3 -14.82 6.10 -11.40
C THR A 3 -13.96 5.96 -10.13
N THR A 4 -13.11 6.94 -9.82
CA THR A 4 -12.27 6.89 -8.62
C THR A 4 -12.95 7.46 -7.39
N LYS A 5 -14.05 8.18 -7.58
CA LYS A 5 -14.74 8.86 -6.49
C LYS A 5 -15.23 7.88 -5.44
N GLY A 6 -14.89 8.15 -4.19
CA GLY A 6 -15.36 7.35 -3.06
C GLY A 6 -14.51 6.15 -2.71
N LYS A 7 -13.51 5.81 -3.52
CA LYS A 7 -12.58 4.74 -3.15
C LYS A 7 -11.57 5.23 -2.12
N ASN A 8 -11.33 4.42 -1.10
CA ASN A 8 -10.48 4.75 0.03
C ASN A 8 -9.15 3.99 -0.06
N ILE A 9 -8.06 4.73 0.01
CA ILE A 9 -6.72 4.17 -0.05
C ILE A 9 -5.96 4.53 1.22
N LEU A 10 -5.28 3.53 1.80
CA LEU A 10 -4.35 3.74 2.91
C LEU A 10 -2.93 3.61 2.38
N ILE A 11 -2.07 4.56 2.72
CA ILE A 11 -0.65 4.50 2.37
C ILE A 11 0.17 4.50 3.65
N VAL A 12 1.11 3.56 3.77
CA VAL A 12 2.04 3.52 4.90
C VAL A 12 3.46 3.39 4.37
N ASP A 13 4.26 4.44 4.56
CA ASP A 13 5.62 4.52 4.05
C ASP A 13 6.39 5.52 4.90
N ASP A 14 7.54 5.14 5.43
CA ASP A 14 8.30 6.02 6.31
C ASP A 14 9.00 7.18 5.60
N ASP A 15 8.99 7.21 4.28
CA ASP A 15 9.47 8.35 3.50
C ASP A 15 8.36 9.41 3.42
N GLU A 16 8.48 10.45 4.24
CA GLU A 16 7.45 11.47 4.35
C GLU A 16 7.21 12.21 3.04
N ASP A 17 8.29 12.58 2.35
CA ASP A 17 8.16 13.35 1.09
C ASP A 17 7.42 12.54 0.03
N LEU A 18 7.75 11.27 -0.10
CA LEU A 18 7.11 10.40 -1.08
C LEU A 18 5.64 10.15 -0.71
N THR A 19 5.38 9.95 0.58
CA THR A 19 4.02 9.74 1.08
C THR A 19 3.16 10.96 0.79
N ASP A 20 3.67 12.16 1.06
CA ASP A 20 2.96 13.40 0.78
C ASP A 20 2.67 13.56 -0.71
N LEU A 21 3.64 13.22 -1.55
CA LEU A 21 3.47 13.32 -3.01
C LEU A 21 2.39 12.39 -3.51
N TYR A 22 2.43 11.12 -3.10
CA TYR A 22 1.44 10.13 -3.52
C TYR A 22 0.06 10.48 -2.99
N GLU A 23 -0.02 10.95 -1.75
CA GLU A 23 -1.30 11.36 -1.17
C GLU A 23 -1.92 12.48 -1.99
N ALA A 24 -1.15 13.53 -2.27
CA ALA A 24 -1.65 14.67 -3.04
C ALA A 24 -2.10 14.26 -4.45
N PHE A 25 -1.30 13.44 -5.11
CA PHE A 25 -1.59 13.00 -6.47
C PHE A 25 -2.86 12.16 -6.55
N LEU A 26 -3.01 11.22 -5.62
CA LEU A 26 -4.18 10.35 -5.62
C LEU A 26 -5.45 11.08 -5.20
N LYS A 27 -5.35 12.01 -4.28
CA LYS A 27 -6.49 12.87 -3.94
C LYS A 27 -6.93 13.70 -5.14
N PHE A 28 -5.97 14.21 -5.92
CA PHE A 28 -6.28 14.94 -7.14
C PHE A 28 -7.07 14.07 -8.12
N ASP A 29 -6.77 12.77 -8.16
CA ASP A 29 -7.48 11.82 -9.03
C ASP A 29 -8.85 11.40 -8.50
N GLY A 30 -9.25 11.89 -7.31
CA GLY A 30 -10.58 11.61 -6.77
C GLY A 30 -10.64 10.56 -5.69
N TYR A 31 -9.52 9.95 -5.30
CA TYR A 31 -9.47 8.99 -4.22
C TYR A 31 -9.52 9.69 -2.87
N LYS A 32 -10.04 8.98 -1.87
CA LYS A 32 -9.88 9.37 -0.48
C LYS A 32 -8.63 8.65 0.02
N VAL A 33 -7.72 9.40 0.65
CA VAL A 33 -6.41 8.85 1.02
C VAL A 33 -6.09 9.20 2.46
N ASP A 34 -5.73 8.17 3.22
CA ASP A 34 -5.13 8.35 4.55
C ASP A 34 -3.68 7.89 4.44
N ALA A 35 -2.76 8.71 4.89
CA ALA A 35 -1.32 8.44 4.76
C ALA A 35 -0.64 8.49 6.13
N PHE A 36 0.17 7.48 6.39
CA PHE A 36 0.92 7.39 7.65
C PHE A 36 2.38 7.11 7.37
N THR A 37 3.25 7.72 8.15
CA THR A 37 4.69 7.43 8.07
C THR A 37 5.15 6.48 9.18
N ASP A 38 4.30 6.22 10.15
CA ASP A 38 4.57 5.31 11.26
C ASP A 38 3.62 4.11 11.17
N PRO A 39 4.15 2.88 11.01
CA PRO A 39 3.29 1.70 10.90
C PRO A 39 2.43 1.44 12.13
N LEU A 40 2.90 1.85 13.32
CA LEU A 40 2.12 1.65 14.53
C LEU A 40 0.90 2.58 14.57
N ASP A 41 1.06 3.82 14.08
CA ASP A 41 -0.05 4.75 13.97
C ASP A 41 -1.08 4.25 12.96
N ALA A 42 -0.60 3.72 11.84
CA ALA A 42 -1.48 3.15 10.82
C ALA A 42 -2.29 2.00 11.40
N LEU A 43 -1.63 1.10 12.12
CA LEU A 43 -2.30 -0.05 12.72
C LEU A 43 -3.36 0.37 13.73
N SER A 44 -3.05 1.33 14.61
CA SER A 44 -3.98 1.77 15.64
C SER A 44 -5.19 2.52 15.06
N SER A 45 -5.03 3.11 13.89
CA SER A 45 -6.11 3.86 13.23
C SER A 45 -6.91 3.02 12.24
N PHE A 46 -6.44 1.82 11.93
CA PHE A 46 -7.06 0.97 10.90
C PHE A 46 -8.41 0.43 11.36
N ARG A 47 -9.37 0.41 10.44
CA ARG A 47 -10.71 -0.14 10.71
C ARG A 47 -11.14 -1.06 9.58
N LYS A 48 -11.83 -2.13 9.95
CA LYS A 48 -12.36 -3.11 9.00
C LYS A 48 -13.34 -2.44 8.04
N ASP A 49 -13.29 -2.86 6.78
CA ASP A 49 -14.21 -2.47 5.71
C ASP A 49 -14.15 -0.99 5.33
N VAL A 50 -13.09 -0.28 5.74
CA VAL A 50 -12.93 1.14 5.38
C VAL A 50 -12.14 1.31 4.09
N TYR A 51 -11.07 0.54 3.93
CA TYR A 51 -10.14 0.78 2.81
C TYR A 51 -10.34 -0.20 1.68
N ASP A 52 -10.35 0.33 0.45
CA ASP A 52 -10.44 -0.48 -0.77
C ASP A 52 -9.07 -0.99 -1.19
N LEU A 53 -8.02 -0.30 -0.82
CA LEU A 53 -6.64 -0.67 -1.14
C LEU A 53 -5.69 -0.14 -0.09
N VAL A 54 -4.70 -0.94 0.28
CA VAL A 54 -3.62 -0.54 1.18
C VAL A 54 -2.29 -0.69 0.46
N LEU A 55 -1.49 0.38 0.49
CA LEU A 55 -0.14 0.40 -0.09
C LEU A 55 0.87 0.52 1.04
N LEU A 56 1.78 -0.44 1.13
CA LEU A 56 2.72 -0.54 2.24
C LEU A 56 4.15 -0.59 1.73
N ASP A 57 5.07 0.14 2.38
CA ASP A 57 6.49 -0.11 2.15
C ASP A 57 6.89 -1.37 2.92
N LEU A 58 7.87 -2.10 2.40
CA LEU A 58 8.38 -3.30 3.07
C LEU A 58 9.29 -2.97 4.24
N LYS A 59 10.21 -2.03 4.03
CA LYS A 59 11.25 -1.74 5.04
C LYS A 59 10.91 -0.46 5.77
N MET A 60 10.46 -0.59 7.00
CA MET A 60 10.12 0.54 7.87
C MET A 60 10.68 0.29 9.27
N PRO A 61 10.96 1.35 10.05
CA PRO A 61 11.35 1.17 11.45
C PRO A 61 10.23 0.48 12.23
N GLN A 62 10.59 -0.26 13.27
CA GLN A 62 9.68 -0.86 14.24
C GLN A 62 8.88 -2.06 13.72
N MET A 63 8.37 -2.01 12.49
CA MET A 63 7.56 -3.08 11.92
C MET A 63 7.69 -3.02 10.41
N ASN A 64 8.04 -4.13 9.78
CA ASN A 64 8.12 -4.14 8.32
C ASN A 64 6.73 -4.31 7.69
N GLY A 65 6.67 -4.12 6.37
CA GLY A 65 5.39 -4.15 5.66
C GLY A 65 4.70 -5.49 5.71
N VAL A 66 5.46 -6.59 5.72
CA VAL A 66 4.85 -7.93 5.80
C VAL A 66 4.16 -8.12 7.15
N GLU A 67 4.84 -7.75 8.23
CA GLU A 67 4.25 -7.84 9.56
C GLU A 67 2.98 -6.99 9.66
N LEU A 68 3.04 -5.76 9.13
CA LEU A 68 1.89 -4.88 9.14
C LEU A 68 0.74 -5.47 8.33
N SER A 69 1.03 -5.99 7.13
CA SER A 69 -0.02 -6.57 6.28
C SER A 69 -0.73 -7.73 6.98
N GLN A 70 0.01 -8.56 7.71
CA GLN A 70 -0.58 -9.68 8.43
C GLN A 70 -1.51 -9.19 9.54
N LYS A 71 -1.09 -8.16 10.28
CA LYS A 71 -1.92 -7.59 11.34
C LYS A 71 -3.19 -6.93 10.79
N LEU A 72 -3.06 -6.23 9.67
CA LEU A 72 -4.23 -5.61 9.02
C LEU A 72 -5.19 -6.65 8.49
N GLN A 73 -4.67 -7.73 7.91
CA GLN A 73 -5.52 -8.82 7.40
C GLN A 73 -6.23 -9.58 8.51
N ASN A 74 -5.66 -9.61 9.71
CA ASN A 74 -6.37 -10.19 10.86
C ASN A 74 -7.61 -9.37 11.23
N ILE A 75 -7.58 -8.08 10.97
CA ILE A 75 -8.72 -7.19 11.21
C ILE A 75 -9.70 -7.25 10.05
N ASP A 76 -9.18 -7.26 8.81
CA ASP A 76 -9.97 -7.25 7.58
C ASP A 76 -9.45 -8.35 6.65
N PRO A 77 -10.01 -9.57 6.73
CA PRO A 77 -9.50 -10.71 5.94
C PRO A 77 -9.60 -10.55 4.43
N ASN A 78 -10.45 -9.67 3.94
CA ASN A 78 -10.63 -9.47 2.50
C ASN A 78 -9.85 -8.27 1.98
N LEU A 79 -8.94 -7.74 2.77
CA LEU A 79 -8.18 -6.54 2.43
C LEU A 79 -7.32 -6.75 1.18
N LEU A 80 -7.45 -5.84 0.22
CA LEU A 80 -6.57 -5.79 -0.93
C LEU A 80 -5.36 -4.93 -0.57
N PHE A 81 -4.16 -5.47 -0.72
CA PHE A 81 -2.95 -4.72 -0.43
C PHE A 81 -1.83 -5.02 -1.41
N ARG A 82 -0.90 -4.08 -1.54
CA ARG A 82 0.31 -4.24 -2.34
C ARG A 82 1.46 -3.53 -1.62
N PHE A 83 2.67 -4.03 -1.83
CA PHE A 83 3.87 -3.40 -1.31
C PHE A 83 4.47 -2.52 -2.39
N ILE A 84 4.85 -1.29 -2.03
CA ILE A 84 5.61 -0.41 -2.93
C ILE A 84 6.92 -0.14 -2.22
N THR A 85 8.05 -0.62 -2.77
CA THR A 85 9.30 -0.58 -2.04
C THR A 85 10.51 -0.33 -2.93
N ALA A 86 11.52 0.31 -2.34
CA ALA A 86 12.87 0.44 -2.92
C ALA A 86 13.86 -0.47 -2.20
N ALA A 87 13.38 -1.39 -1.35
CA ALA A 87 14.26 -2.31 -0.62
C ALA A 87 15.11 -3.12 -1.60
N ASN A 88 16.34 -3.45 -1.18
CA ASN A 88 17.24 -4.18 -2.06
C ASN A 88 16.85 -5.65 -2.16
N LYS A 89 17.44 -6.32 -3.16
CA LYS A 89 17.11 -7.69 -3.47
C LYS A 89 17.38 -8.63 -2.29
N GLU A 90 18.46 -8.43 -1.57
CA GLU A 90 18.81 -9.29 -0.44
C GLU A 90 17.76 -9.21 0.66
N TYR A 91 17.30 -8.01 0.99
CA TYR A 91 16.26 -7.81 1.99
C TYR A 91 14.98 -8.55 1.59
N ILE A 92 14.59 -8.41 0.32
CA ILE A 92 13.38 -9.04 -0.20
C ILE A 92 13.52 -10.56 -0.19
N GLU A 93 14.67 -11.09 -0.60
CA GLU A 93 14.90 -12.54 -0.62
C GLU A 93 14.82 -13.12 0.78
N ASN A 94 15.34 -12.42 1.78
CA ASN A 94 15.23 -12.87 3.17
C ASN A 94 13.79 -12.94 3.64
N LEU A 95 12.97 -11.98 3.26
CA LEU A 95 11.54 -12.00 3.61
C LEU A 95 10.79 -13.10 2.91
N LYS A 96 11.17 -13.45 1.68
CA LYS A 96 10.51 -14.49 0.89
C LYS A 96 10.65 -15.88 1.51
N THR A 97 11.65 -16.09 2.34
CA THR A 97 11.85 -17.37 3.00
C THR A 97 10.60 -17.81 3.76
N ASN A 98 9.94 -16.87 4.44
CA ASN A 98 8.73 -17.17 5.20
C ASN A 98 7.46 -16.64 4.52
N ASN A 99 7.60 -16.04 3.32
CA ASN A 99 6.50 -15.43 2.61
C ASN A 99 6.66 -15.72 1.11
N PRO A 100 6.43 -16.95 0.68
CA PRO A 100 6.73 -17.36 -0.70
C PRO A 100 5.95 -16.61 -1.77
N ASP A 101 4.80 -16.05 -1.42
CA ASP A 101 3.98 -15.30 -2.37
C ASP A 101 4.27 -13.80 -2.37
N LEU A 102 5.29 -13.38 -1.63
CA LEU A 102 5.59 -11.95 -1.48
C LEU A 102 5.80 -11.23 -2.81
N GLU A 103 6.55 -11.85 -3.72
CA GLU A 103 6.93 -11.25 -5.00
C GLU A 103 5.71 -10.79 -5.82
N LYS A 104 4.63 -11.55 -5.76
CA LYS A 104 3.40 -11.22 -6.51
C LYS A 104 2.78 -9.90 -6.09
N ASN A 105 3.06 -9.47 -4.88
CA ASN A 105 2.41 -8.30 -4.30
C ASN A 105 3.33 -7.09 -4.24
N ILE A 106 4.52 -7.17 -4.85
CA ILE A 106 5.50 -6.09 -4.82
C ILE A 106 5.42 -5.22 -6.07
N ILE A 107 5.42 -3.91 -5.85
CA ILE A 107 5.60 -2.90 -6.88
C ILE A 107 6.91 -2.20 -6.55
N TYR A 108 7.87 -2.23 -7.49
CA TYR A 108 9.20 -1.69 -7.23
C TYR A 108 9.29 -0.20 -7.51
N LYS A 109 9.91 0.55 -6.59
CA LYS A 109 10.27 1.95 -6.80
C LYS A 109 11.54 2.02 -7.66
N PRO A 110 11.76 3.08 -8.43
CA PRO A 110 10.93 4.29 -8.52
C PRO A 110 9.71 4.05 -9.41
N LEU A 111 8.61 4.70 -9.05
CA LEU A 111 7.36 4.60 -9.79
C LEU A 111 6.89 6.01 -10.10
N TRP A 112 6.75 6.33 -11.39
CA TRP A 112 6.31 7.65 -11.81
C TRP A 112 4.84 7.85 -11.49
N LEU A 113 4.39 9.10 -11.36
CA LEU A 113 3.01 9.38 -10.97
C LEU A 113 1.99 8.78 -11.93
N ASN A 114 2.25 8.83 -13.22
CA ASN A 114 1.31 8.23 -14.19
C ASN A 114 1.28 6.70 -14.08
N GLU A 115 2.37 6.08 -13.65
CA GLU A 115 2.43 4.64 -13.45
C GLU A 115 1.63 4.23 -12.22
N ILE A 116 1.74 5.01 -11.13
CA ILE A 116 0.96 4.70 -9.93
C ILE A 116 -0.52 4.87 -10.18
N ARG A 117 -0.90 5.88 -10.97
CA ARG A 117 -2.30 6.07 -11.39
C ARG A 117 -2.83 4.83 -12.10
N THR A 118 -2.10 4.36 -13.10
CA THR A 118 -2.51 3.20 -13.90
C THR A 118 -2.57 1.94 -13.04
N THR A 119 -1.56 1.74 -12.22
CA THR A 119 -1.47 0.55 -11.36
C THR A 119 -2.63 0.49 -10.37
N ILE A 120 -2.89 1.60 -9.68
CA ILE A 120 -3.96 1.65 -8.69
C ILE A 120 -5.32 1.49 -9.34
N HIS A 121 -5.54 2.15 -10.47
CA HIS A 121 -6.80 2.01 -11.19
C HIS A 121 -7.04 0.56 -11.61
N SER A 122 -5.99 -0.10 -12.10
CA SER A 122 -6.06 -1.51 -12.49
C SER A 122 -6.42 -2.41 -11.30
N LEU A 123 -5.79 -2.18 -10.15
CA LEU A 123 -6.07 -2.97 -8.95
C LEU A 123 -7.51 -2.80 -8.47
N LEU A 124 -8.07 -1.60 -8.56
CA LEU A 124 -9.38 -1.29 -8.02
C LEU A 124 -10.53 -1.62 -8.98
N TYR A 125 -10.28 -1.59 -10.28
CA TYR A 125 -11.37 -1.67 -11.26
C TYR A 125 -11.25 -2.81 -12.26
N ASN A 126 -10.11 -3.51 -12.31
CA ASN A 126 -9.90 -4.61 -13.24
C ASN A 126 -9.57 -5.93 -12.54
N ASN A 127 -9.68 -5.96 -11.23
CA ASN A 127 -9.26 -7.13 -10.45
C ASN A 127 -10.29 -8.25 -10.40
N ASP A 128 -11.42 -8.07 -11.04
CA ASP A 128 -12.48 -9.07 -11.07
C ASP A 128 -12.36 -10.04 -12.23
N GLN A 129 -11.32 -9.92 -13.00
CA GLN A 129 -11.07 -10.77 -14.16
C GLN A 129 -10.69 -12.19 -13.80
#